data_2865186fb4255a7509f7e51a0c5c3947
#
_entry.id   2865186fb4255a7509f7e51a0c5c3947
#
_cell.length_a   1.000
_cell.length_b   1.000
_cell.length_c   1.000
_cell.angle_alpha   90.00
_cell.angle_beta   90.00
_cell.angle_gamma   90.00
#
_symmetry.space_group_name_H-M   'P 1'
#
loop_
_entity.id
_entity.type
_entity.pdbx_description
1 polymer ?
#
loop_
_entity_poly.entity_id
_entity_poly.type
_entity_poly.pdbx_seq_one_letter_code
_entity_poly.pdbx_strand_id
1 'polypeptide(L)'
;SVQENIASFTEYDDFIQKEEIQWEEDIAQMDSKCLREYAGMIRRDYRHSCEEGKNRRDKAEKILKILLCKEKYQDDFYRKPLDAMMSVSQSAHLLLAQLTTTLQSYESQLAKLEVDISIIGEEKKRIVGLLEDYVKDVHSNMGKIDNNSTITIRERPIKMLRLQMPEWEENEGLYHQRLDDLISELTQKGVEIYEKNENSAEY
;
A
#
# COMPACT_ATOMS: atom_id res chain seq x y z
N SER A 1 -29.93 -35.84 37.75
CA SER A 1 -29.26 -35.49 39.01
C SER A 1 -28.48 -34.17 38.80
N VAL A 2 -28.29 -33.40 39.90
CA VAL A 2 -27.54 -32.14 39.86
C VAL A 2 -26.11 -32.38 39.32
N GLN A 3 -25.52 -33.52 39.68
CA GLN A 3 -24.17 -33.91 39.23
C GLN A 3 -24.09 -34.17 37.71
N GLU A 4 -25.11 -34.71 37.07
CA GLU A 4 -25.17 -34.89 35.58
C GLU A 4 -25.29 -33.55 34.87
N ASN A 5 -25.98 -32.59 35.51
CA ASN A 5 -26.08 -31.24 34.97
C ASN A 5 -24.75 -30.48 35.08
N ILE A 6 -24.02 -30.64 36.19
CA ILE A 6 -22.68 -30.04 36.37
C ILE A 6 -21.68 -30.65 35.34
N ALA A 7 -21.66 -31.98 35.20
CA ALA A 7 -20.80 -32.65 34.19
C ALA A 7 -21.08 -32.17 32.73
N SER A 8 -22.31 -31.79 32.42
CA SER A 8 -22.65 -31.26 31.09
C SER A 8 -22.16 -29.82 30.83
N PHE A 9 -21.67 -29.13 31.87
CA PHE A 9 -21.09 -27.79 31.77
C PHE A 9 -19.57 -27.80 31.75
N THR A 10 -18.90 -28.92 32.09
CA THR A 10 -17.43 -29.04 32.06
C THR A 10 -16.86 -28.89 30.63
N GLU A 11 -17.63 -29.15 29.58
CA GLU A 11 -17.25 -28.88 28.21
C GLU A 11 -17.05 -27.37 27.90
N TYR A 12 -17.51 -26.50 28.80
CA TYR A 12 -17.45 -25.04 28.65
C TYR A 12 -16.43 -24.36 29.57
N ASP A 13 -15.73 -25.14 30.42
CA ASP A 13 -14.78 -24.62 31.40
C ASP A 13 -13.62 -23.82 30.76
N ASP A 14 -13.22 -24.18 29.55
CA ASP A 14 -12.17 -23.48 28.82
C ASP A 14 -12.54 -22.05 28.40
N PHE A 15 -13.83 -21.72 28.43
CA PHE A 15 -14.35 -20.41 28.02
C PHE A 15 -14.79 -19.51 29.18
N ILE A 16 -14.82 -20.04 30.38
CA ILE A 16 -15.11 -19.24 31.56
C ILE A 16 -13.84 -18.55 31.98
N GLN A 17 -13.56 -17.37 31.37
CA GLN A 17 -12.68 -16.42 32.02
C GLN A 17 -13.25 -16.13 33.38
N LYS A 18 -12.43 -16.25 34.42
CA LYS A 18 -12.81 -16.07 35.84
C LYS A 18 -13.10 -14.59 36.16
N GLU A 19 -13.94 -13.94 35.37
CA GLU A 19 -14.59 -12.71 35.81
C GLU A 19 -15.74 -13.12 36.73
N GLU A 20 -15.80 -12.54 37.92
CA GLU A 20 -16.91 -12.71 38.82
C GLU A 20 -18.20 -12.32 38.09
N ILE A 21 -18.91 -13.35 37.59
CA ILE A 21 -20.21 -13.16 36.98
C ILE A 21 -21.15 -12.72 38.10
N GLN A 22 -21.47 -11.44 38.14
CA GLN A 22 -22.56 -10.95 38.98
C GLN A 22 -23.85 -11.53 38.39
N TRP A 23 -24.39 -12.52 39.08
CA TRP A 23 -25.70 -13.09 38.75
C TRP A 23 -26.73 -11.98 38.84
N GLU A 24 -27.45 -11.70 37.77
CA GLU A 24 -28.58 -10.79 37.83
C GLU A 24 -29.58 -11.35 38.84
N GLU A 25 -30.09 -10.50 39.75
CA GLU A 25 -31.01 -10.91 40.81
C GLU A 25 -32.24 -11.64 40.31
N ASP A 26 -32.61 -11.39 39.04
CA ASP A 26 -33.72 -12.04 38.34
C ASP A 26 -33.52 -13.55 38.17
N ILE A 27 -32.28 -14.03 37.99
CA ILE A 27 -31.97 -15.46 37.84
C ILE A 27 -32.18 -16.21 39.17
N ALA A 28 -31.89 -15.59 40.30
CA ALA A 28 -32.06 -16.17 41.62
C ALA A 28 -33.53 -16.39 41.99
N GLN A 29 -34.46 -15.66 41.37
CA GLN A 29 -35.90 -15.74 41.60
C GLN A 29 -36.64 -16.65 40.60
N MET A 30 -35.96 -17.19 39.61
CA MET A 30 -36.57 -18.04 38.57
C MET A 30 -36.96 -19.43 39.12
N ASP A 31 -38.14 -19.91 38.73
CA ASP A 31 -38.57 -21.28 38.97
C ASP A 31 -37.69 -22.29 38.21
N SER A 32 -37.58 -23.49 38.75
CA SER A 32 -36.72 -24.55 38.18
C SER A 32 -37.07 -24.93 36.73
N LYS A 33 -38.29 -24.68 36.32
CA LYS A 33 -38.74 -24.88 34.91
C LYS A 33 -38.17 -23.78 34.02
N CYS A 34 -38.31 -22.53 34.42
CA CYS A 34 -37.75 -21.37 33.70
C CYS A 34 -36.23 -21.44 33.58
N LEU A 35 -35.52 -21.87 34.63
CA LEU A 35 -34.06 -22.08 34.59
C LEU A 35 -33.64 -23.14 33.56
N ARG A 36 -34.40 -24.24 33.43
CA ARG A 36 -34.11 -25.26 32.42
C ARG A 36 -34.36 -24.75 31.00
N GLU A 37 -35.43 -24.00 30.78
CA GLU A 37 -35.74 -23.39 29.51
C GLU A 37 -34.67 -22.38 29.10
N TYR A 38 -34.22 -21.53 30.05
CA TYR A 38 -33.15 -20.55 29.85
C TYR A 38 -31.80 -21.21 29.55
N ALA A 39 -31.42 -22.23 30.34
CA ALA A 39 -30.23 -23.02 30.06
C ALA A 39 -30.28 -23.71 28.68
N GLY A 40 -31.49 -24.16 28.28
CA GLY A 40 -31.71 -24.71 26.94
C GLY A 40 -31.55 -23.69 25.80
N MET A 41 -31.94 -22.44 26.02
CA MET A 41 -31.72 -21.34 25.10
C MET A 41 -30.23 -21.03 24.97
N ILE A 42 -29.54 -20.81 26.09
CA ILE A 42 -28.09 -20.51 26.12
C ILE A 42 -27.31 -21.61 25.39
N ARG A 43 -27.60 -22.88 25.64
CA ARG A 43 -26.93 -24.01 24.96
C ARG A 43 -27.17 -23.99 23.45
N ARG A 44 -28.37 -23.65 22.99
CA ARG A 44 -28.66 -23.54 21.53
C ARG A 44 -27.90 -22.39 20.91
N ASP A 45 -27.90 -21.22 21.57
CA ASP A 45 -27.23 -20.02 21.07
C ASP A 45 -25.71 -20.23 21.04
N TYR A 46 -25.16 -20.87 22.07
CA TYR A 46 -23.75 -21.24 22.10
C TYR A 46 -23.37 -22.18 20.95
N ARG A 47 -24.15 -23.27 20.74
CA ARG A 47 -23.90 -24.19 19.64
C ARG A 47 -23.98 -23.50 18.29
N HIS A 48 -24.99 -22.66 18.10
CA HIS A 48 -25.13 -21.86 16.88
C HIS A 48 -23.94 -20.95 16.66
N SER A 49 -23.50 -20.22 17.71
CA SER A 49 -22.32 -19.37 17.63
C SER A 49 -21.02 -20.14 17.32
N CYS A 50 -20.86 -21.34 17.91
CA CYS A 50 -19.73 -22.23 17.62
C CYS A 50 -19.74 -22.71 16.17
N GLU A 51 -20.90 -23.13 15.64
CA GLU A 51 -21.05 -23.54 14.24
C GLU A 51 -20.79 -22.39 13.28
N GLU A 52 -21.32 -21.21 13.58
CA GLU A 52 -21.07 -20.01 12.79
C GLU A 52 -19.58 -19.63 12.79
N GLY A 53 -18.94 -19.66 13.96
CA GLY A 53 -17.50 -19.43 14.10
C GLY A 53 -16.67 -20.41 13.29
N LYS A 54 -17.03 -21.72 13.33
CA LYS A 54 -16.38 -22.74 12.49
C LYS A 54 -16.55 -22.45 11.01
N ASN A 55 -17.78 -22.15 10.57
CA ASN A 55 -18.07 -21.83 9.18
C ASN A 55 -17.29 -20.59 8.68
N ARG A 56 -17.14 -19.57 9.54
CA ARG A 56 -16.35 -18.38 9.21
C ARG A 56 -14.86 -18.71 9.09
N ARG A 57 -14.31 -19.55 9.97
CA ARG A 57 -12.92 -20.03 9.88
C ARG A 57 -12.67 -20.81 8.60
N ASP A 58 -13.56 -21.76 8.28
CA ASP A 58 -13.45 -22.58 7.07
C ASP A 58 -13.47 -21.72 5.80
N LYS A 59 -14.29 -20.64 5.80
CA LYS A 59 -14.30 -19.66 4.71
C LYS A 59 -12.98 -18.89 4.62
N ALA A 60 -12.45 -18.43 5.75
CA ALA A 60 -11.17 -17.71 5.79
C ALA A 60 -10.02 -18.59 5.29
N GLU A 61 -9.96 -19.84 5.74
CA GLU A 61 -8.96 -20.81 5.29
C GLU A 61 -9.06 -21.08 3.77
N LYS A 62 -10.27 -21.21 3.23
CA LYS A 62 -10.47 -21.34 1.78
C LYS A 62 -9.95 -20.11 1.03
N ILE A 63 -10.20 -18.91 1.53
CA ILE A 63 -9.72 -17.67 0.90
C ILE A 63 -8.19 -17.64 0.94
N LEU A 64 -7.56 -17.96 2.07
CA LEU A 64 -6.10 -18.03 2.18
C LEU A 64 -5.51 -19.03 1.18
N LYS A 65 -6.08 -20.23 1.04
CA LYS A 65 -5.66 -21.22 0.04
C LYS A 65 -5.77 -20.69 -1.39
N ILE A 66 -6.85 -19.99 -1.71
CA ILE A 66 -7.04 -19.38 -3.03
C ILE A 66 -5.96 -18.30 -3.29
N LEU A 67 -5.65 -17.48 -2.28
CA LEU A 67 -4.62 -16.44 -2.40
C LEU A 67 -3.23 -17.06 -2.61
N LEU A 68 -2.88 -18.09 -1.84
CA LEU A 68 -1.62 -18.83 -1.98
C LEU A 68 -1.45 -19.51 -3.35
N CYS A 69 -2.55 -19.84 -4.04
CA CYS A 69 -2.50 -20.41 -5.38
C CYS A 69 -2.37 -19.37 -6.50
N LYS A 70 -2.55 -18.10 -6.23
CA LYS A 70 -2.48 -17.07 -7.27
C LYS A 70 -1.03 -16.68 -7.54
N GLU A 71 -0.65 -16.65 -8.82
CA GLU A 71 0.69 -16.32 -9.31
C GLU A 71 1.21 -14.98 -8.75
N LYS A 72 0.39 -13.95 -8.73
CA LYS A 72 0.77 -12.63 -8.24
C LYS A 72 1.16 -12.56 -6.75
N TYR A 73 0.86 -13.60 -5.96
CA TYR A 73 1.19 -13.69 -4.53
C TYR A 73 2.25 -14.75 -4.24
N GLN A 74 3.01 -15.19 -5.26
CA GLN A 74 4.11 -16.15 -5.10
C GLN A 74 5.40 -15.49 -4.60
N ASP A 75 5.51 -14.18 -4.76
CA ASP A 75 6.61 -13.41 -4.21
C ASP A 75 6.69 -13.55 -2.68
N ASP A 76 7.89 -13.67 -2.16
CA ASP A 76 8.17 -13.83 -0.72
C ASP A 76 7.53 -12.74 0.13
N PHE A 77 7.38 -11.55 -0.41
CA PHE A 77 6.75 -10.41 0.26
C PHE A 77 5.29 -10.68 0.63
N TYR A 78 4.54 -11.34 -0.25
CA TYR A 78 3.14 -11.70 -0.01
C TYR A 78 3.00 -13.10 0.58
N ARG A 79 3.84 -14.03 0.15
CA ARG A 79 3.75 -15.43 0.50
C ARG A 79 4.01 -15.69 1.98
N LYS A 80 5.09 -15.11 2.54
CA LYS A 80 5.44 -15.31 3.96
C LYS A 80 4.32 -14.89 4.93
N PRO A 81 3.69 -13.71 4.81
CA PRO A 81 2.54 -13.35 5.63
C PRO A 81 1.34 -14.29 5.45
N LEU A 82 1.05 -14.74 4.22
CA LEU A 82 -0.05 -15.66 3.93
C LEU A 82 0.20 -17.04 4.54
N ASP A 83 1.43 -17.58 4.46
CA ASP A 83 1.82 -18.83 5.09
C ASP A 83 1.75 -18.74 6.63
N ALA A 84 2.15 -17.59 7.20
CA ALA A 84 2.02 -17.33 8.62
C ALA A 84 0.55 -17.33 9.06
N MET A 85 -0.35 -16.68 8.32
CA MET A 85 -1.79 -16.70 8.59
C MET A 85 -2.36 -18.11 8.46
N MET A 86 -1.91 -18.87 7.46
CA MET A 86 -2.35 -20.25 7.25
C MET A 86 -1.95 -21.15 8.41
N SER A 87 -0.75 -20.99 8.97
CA SER A 87 -0.26 -21.78 10.12
C SER A 87 -1.09 -21.59 11.38
N VAL A 88 -1.70 -20.40 11.55
CA VAL A 88 -2.54 -20.05 12.73
C VAL A 88 -4.03 -20.07 12.42
N SER A 89 -4.44 -20.54 11.25
CA SER A 89 -5.84 -20.48 10.77
C SER A 89 -6.83 -21.24 11.67
N GLN A 90 -6.37 -22.20 12.45
CA GLN A 90 -7.18 -22.95 13.39
C GLN A 90 -7.60 -22.14 14.61
N SER A 91 -6.86 -21.10 14.99
CA SER A 91 -7.16 -20.19 16.08
C SER A 91 -7.67 -18.86 15.54
N ALA A 92 -8.96 -18.56 15.72
CA ALA A 92 -9.57 -17.31 15.27
C ALA A 92 -8.86 -16.07 15.84
N HIS A 93 -8.50 -16.12 17.14
CA HIS A 93 -7.80 -15.01 17.80
C HIS A 93 -6.42 -14.75 17.21
N LEU A 94 -5.62 -15.81 17.03
CA LEU A 94 -4.27 -15.71 16.44
C LEU A 94 -4.34 -15.27 14.97
N LEU A 95 -5.31 -15.78 14.21
CA LEU A 95 -5.52 -15.38 12.83
C LEU A 95 -5.88 -13.89 12.71
N LEU A 96 -6.78 -13.41 13.57
CA LEU A 96 -7.13 -11.98 13.60
C LEU A 96 -5.94 -11.11 13.99
N ALA A 97 -5.17 -11.51 15.01
CA ALA A 97 -3.96 -10.78 15.42
C ALA A 97 -2.94 -10.71 14.28
N GLN A 98 -2.67 -11.84 13.61
CA GLN A 98 -1.75 -11.90 12.47
C GLN A 98 -2.25 -11.05 11.29
N LEU A 99 -3.54 -11.12 10.98
CA LEU A 99 -4.15 -10.31 9.92
C LEU A 99 -4.01 -8.82 10.22
N THR A 100 -4.32 -8.39 11.45
CA THR A 100 -4.21 -6.99 11.87
C THR A 100 -2.77 -6.49 11.75
N THR A 101 -1.80 -7.27 12.24
CA THR A 101 -0.37 -6.93 12.14
C THR A 101 0.07 -6.80 10.69
N THR A 102 -0.36 -7.73 9.83
CA THR A 102 -0.01 -7.71 8.40
C THR A 102 -0.62 -6.50 7.70
N LEU A 103 -1.89 -6.18 7.97
CA LEU A 103 -2.55 -4.99 7.41
C LEU A 103 -1.84 -3.70 7.82
N GLN A 104 -1.52 -3.54 9.11
CA GLN A 104 -0.77 -2.38 9.61
C GLN A 104 0.61 -2.26 8.94
N SER A 105 1.29 -3.38 8.72
CA SER A 105 2.56 -3.40 8.00
C SER A 105 2.40 -2.90 6.56
N TYR A 106 1.39 -3.38 5.84
CA TYR A 106 1.13 -2.94 4.46
C TYR A 106 0.69 -1.48 4.38
N GLU A 107 -0.15 -1.02 5.31
CA GLU A 107 -0.55 0.40 5.39
C GLU A 107 0.66 1.31 5.63
N SER A 108 1.56 0.91 6.53
CA SER A 108 2.81 1.64 6.79
C SER A 108 3.72 1.69 5.55
N GLN A 109 3.80 0.59 4.80
CA GLN A 109 4.59 0.54 3.57
C GLN A 109 3.97 1.38 2.46
N LEU A 110 2.64 1.35 2.31
CA LEU A 110 1.93 2.21 1.36
C LEU A 110 2.16 3.68 1.67
N ALA A 111 2.03 4.09 2.93
CA ALA A 111 2.30 5.47 3.34
C ALA A 111 3.74 5.89 3.03
N LYS A 112 4.71 5.00 3.25
CA LYS A 112 6.12 5.26 2.88
C LYS A 112 6.28 5.42 1.37
N LEU A 113 5.70 4.53 0.57
CA LEU A 113 5.76 4.61 -0.89
C LEU A 113 5.12 5.90 -1.43
N GLU A 114 4.00 6.34 -0.85
CA GLU A 114 3.37 7.62 -1.22
C GLU A 114 4.30 8.81 -0.96
N VAL A 115 5.01 8.82 0.17
CA VAL A 115 6.02 9.85 0.48
C VAL A 115 7.18 9.78 -0.52
N ASP A 116 7.71 8.60 -0.81
CA ASP A 116 8.81 8.40 -1.75
C ASP A 116 8.41 8.87 -3.17
N ILE A 117 7.20 8.56 -3.62
CA ILE A 117 6.66 9.04 -4.91
C ILE A 117 6.54 10.56 -4.93
N SER A 118 6.08 11.17 -3.83
CA SER A 118 6.00 12.64 -3.72
C SER A 118 7.38 13.28 -3.82
N ILE A 119 8.38 12.74 -3.11
CA ILE A 119 9.76 13.24 -3.15
C ILE A 119 10.34 13.14 -4.57
N ILE A 120 10.14 12.01 -5.25
CA ILE A 120 10.57 11.82 -6.64
C ILE A 120 9.90 12.83 -7.58
N GLY A 121 8.59 13.09 -7.37
CA GLY A 121 7.85 14.09 -8.14
C GLY A 121 8.36 15.52 -7.95
N GLU A 122 8.73 15.90 -6.72
CA GLU A 122 9.33 17.19 -6.44
C GLU A 122 10.74 17.32 -7.04
N GLU A 123 11.54 16.28 -6.93
CA GLU A 123 12.88 16.25 -7.50
C GLU A 123 12.84 16.34 -9.04
N LYS A 124 11.89 15.65 -9.68
CA LYS A 124 11.66 15.78 -11.12
C LYS A 124 11.37 17.25 -11.49
N LYS A 125 10.48 17.92 -10.78
CA LYS A 125 10.16 19.34 -11.02
C LYS A 125 11.39 20.23 -10.85
N ARG A 126 12.21 19.95 -9.84
CA ARG A 126 13.45 20.68 -9.59
C ARG A 126 14.42 20.53 -10.75
N ILE A 127 14.60 19.31 -11.26
CA ILE A 127 15.49 19.03 -12.40
C ILE A 127 14.98 19.76 -13.64
N VAL A 128 13.68 19.68 -13.94
CA VAL A 128 13.08 20.40 -15.08
C VAL A 128 13.35 21.90 -14.98
N GLY A 129 13.13 22.52 -13.81
CA GLY A 129 13.42 23.94 -13.59
C GLY A 129 14.89 24.30 -13.81
N LEU A 130 15.84 23.50 -13.29
CA LEU A 130 17.27 23.72 -13.52
C LEU A 130 17.65 23.63 -15.01
N LEU A 131 17.06 22.69 -15.73
CA LEU A 131 17.30 22.56 -17.19
C LEU A 131 16.69 23.74 -17.95
N GLU A 132 15.52 24.19 -17.54
CA GLU A 132 14.88 25.38 -18.13
C GLU A 132 15.75 26.64 -17.95
N ASP A 133 16.24 26.89 -16.74
CA ASP A 133 17.17 27.98 -16.47
C ASP A 133 18.42 27.88 -17.35
N TYR A 134 19.00 26.68 -17.46
CA TYR A 134 20.17 26.45 -18.32
C TYR A 134 19.88 26.74 -19.78
N VAL A 135 18.76 26.27 -20.32
CA VAL A 135 18.37 26.53 -21.72
C VAL A 135 18.13 28.02 -21.94
N LYS A 136 17.51 28.72 -20.97
CA LYS A 136 17.30 30.16 -20.97
C LYS A 136 18.63 30.95 -21.03
N ASP A 137 19.59 30.52 -20.23
CA ASP A 137 20.96 31.10 -20.23
C ASP A 137 21.65 30.89 -21.57
N VAL A 138 21.55 29.69 -22.15
CA VAL A 138 22.09 29.39 -23.48
C VAL A 138 21.43 30.30 -24.52
N HIS A 139 20.10 30.40 -24.53
CA HIS A 139 19.35 31.27 -25.44
C HIS A 139 19.81 32.72 -25.31
N SER A 140 19.91 33.26 -24.09
CA SER A 140 20.41 34.62 -23.84
C SER A 140 21.84 34.84 -24.36
N ASN A 141 22.73 33.86 -24.15
CA ASN A 141 24.11 33.94 -24.62
C ASN A 141 24.21 33.87 -26.16
N MET A 142 23.36 33.06 -26.80
CA MET A 142 23.26 33.06 -28.28
C MET A 142 22.78 34.41 -28.80
N GLY A 143 21.83 35.06 -28.15
CA GLY A 143 21.42 36.44 -28.46
C GLY A 143 22.56 37.45 -28.34
N LYS A 144 23.39 37.34 -27.30
CA LYS A 144 24.59 38.18 -27.14
C LYS A 144 25.60 37.97 -28.26
N ILE A 145 25.81 36.70 -28.70
CA ILE A 145 26.68 36.36 -29.80
C ILE A 145 26.15 36.98 -31.09
N ASP A 146 24.84 36.86 -31.36
CA ASP A 146 24.23 37.49 -32.57
C ASP A 146 24.46 38.99 -32.55
N ASN A 147 24.19 39.65 -31.42
CA ASN A 147 24.34 41.09 -31.30
C ASN A 147 25.81 41.55 -31.43
N ASN A 148 26.76 40.82 -30.91
CA ASN A 148 28.19 41.14 -30.92
C ASN A 148 28.91 40.70 -32.20
N SER A 149 28.22 40.01 -33.13
CA SER A 149 28.80 39.50 -34.35
C SER A 149 28.97 40.54 -35.46
N THR A 150 28.74 41.83 -35.15
CA THR A 150 28.88 42.96 -36.10
C THR A 150 30.30 43.53 -36.02
N ILE A 151 31.02 43.52 -37.11
CA ILE A 151 32.34 44.15 -37.23
C ILE A 151 32.25 45.38 -38.19
N THR A 152 33.10 46.38 -37.94
CA THR A 152 33.16 47.57 -38.81
C THR A 152 34.39 47.47 -39.70
N ILE A 153 34.16 47.39 -41.02
CA ILE A 153 35.23 47.39 -42.03
C ILE A 153 35.05 48.66 -42.88
N ARG A 154 36.05 49.52 -42.91
CA ARG A 154 36.01 50.79 -43.66
C ARG A 154 34.75 51.61 -43.36
N GLU A 155 34.47 51.80 -42.09
CA GLU A 155 33.28 52.53 -41.58
C GLU A 155 31.91 51.92 -41.90
N ARG A 156 31.86 50.70 -42.45
CA ARG A 156 30.62 49.98 -42.70
C ARG A 156 30.47 48.84 -41.72
N PRO A 157 29.31 48.81 -41.00
CA PRO A 157 29.03 47.68 -40.12
C PRO A 157 28.66 46.47 -40.98
N ILE A 158 29.36 45.34 -40.78
CA ILE A 158 29.10 44.06 -41.43
C ILE A 158 28.72 43.05 -40.34
N LYS A 159 27.52 42.54 -40.41
CA LYS A 159 27.04 41.47 -39.50
C LYS A 159 27.61 40.11 -39.99
N MET A 160 28.50 39.51 -39.22
CA MET A 160 29.19 38.28 -39.58
C MET A 160 28.35 37.03 -39.31
N LEU A 161 27.47 37.08 -38.30
CA LEU A 161 26.58 35.99 -37.94
C LEU A 161 25.17 36.56 -37.70
N ARG A 162 24.15 35.86 -38.17
CA ARG A 162 22.77 36.13 -37.85
C ARG A 162 22.11 34.85 -37.35
N LEU A 163 21.69 34.83 -36.08
CA LEU A 163 20.96 33.72 -35.50
C LEU A 163 19.46 34.04 -35.55
N GLN A 164 18.68 33.11 -36.07
CA GLN A 164 17.21 33.17 -35.98
C GLN A 164 16.79 32.34 -34.79
N MET A 165 16.46 33.01 -33.68
CA MET A 165 15.96 32.35 -32.49
C MET A 165 14.53 32.78 -32.25
N PRO A 166 13.65 31.83 -31.86
CA PRO A 166 12.30 32.19 -31.40
C PRO A 166 12.40 32.99 -30.11
N GLU A 167 11.45 33.89 -29.89
CA GLU A 167 11.39 34.64 -28.63
C GLU A 167 11.12 33.69 -27.46
N TRP A 168 11.87 33.87 -26.36
CA TRP A 168 11.80 32.98 -25.20
C TRP A 168 10.41 33.04 -24.56
N GLU A 169 9.90 34.24 -24.33
CA GLU A 169 8.64 34.50 -23.64
C GLU A 169 7.43 33.85 -24.33
N GLU A 170 7.47 33.77 -25.66
CA GLU A 170 6.40 33.15 -26.45
C GLU A 170 6.43 31.62 -26.39
N ASN A 171 7.58 31.03 -26.09
CA ASN A 171 7.82 29.59 -26.19
C ASN A 171 8.17 28.94 -24.83
N GLU A 172 8.22 29.68 -23.72
CA GLU A 172 8.61 29.22 -22.40
C GLU A 172 7.79 27.98 -21.97
N GLY A 173 6.45 28.05 -22.09
CA GLY A 173 5.58 26.92 -21.74
C GLY A 173 5.82 25.66 -22.61
N LEU A 174 6.16 25.85 -23.89
CA LEU A 174 6.49 24.73 -24.78
C LEU A 174 7.83 24.08 -24.40
N TYR A 175 8.82 24.89 -24.03
CA TYR A 175 10.12 24.38 -23.57
C TYR A 175 9.98 23.62 -22.26
N HIS A 176 9.23 24.17 -21.31
CA HIS A 176 8.94 23.50 -20.03
C HIS A 176 8.30 22.11 -20.27
N GLN A 177 7.24 22.07 -21.09
CA GLN A 177 6.56 20.80 -21.41
C GLN A 177 7.50 19.78 -22.06
N ARG A 178 8.31 20.20 -23.04
CA ARG A 178 9.26 19.32 -23.70
C ARG A 178 10.35 18.77 -22.77
N LEU A 179 10.79 19.58 -21.82
CA LEU A 179 11.75 19.16 -20.80
C LEU A 179 11.11 18.16 -19.84
N ASP A 180 9.88 18.40 -19.40
CA ASP A 180 9.14 17.46 -18.54
C ASP A 180 8.91 16.11 -19.23
N ASP A 181 8.52 16.14 -20.52
CA ASP A 181 8.34 14.94 -21.35
C ASP A 181 9.66 14.17 -21.50
N LEU A 182 10.76 14.87 -21.78
CA LEU A 182 12.09 14.28 -21.91
C LEU A 182 12.55 13.59 -20.61
N ILE A 183 12.41 14.26 -19.49
CA ILE A 183 12.78 13.67 -18.18
C ILE A 183 11.89 12.46 -17.86
N SER A 184 10.60 12.53 -18.20
CA SER A 184 9.69 11.38 -18.04
C SER A 184 10.12 10.18 -18.87
N GLU A 185 10.45 10.40 -20.15
CA GLU A 185 10.92 9.36 -21.06
C GLU A 185 12.26 8.75 -20.59
N LEU A 186 13.21 9.58 -20.16
CA LEU A 186 14.50 9.12 -19.64
C LEU A 186 14.33 8.29 -18.36
N THR A 187 13.44 8.73 -17.46
CA THR A 187 13.12 8.00 -16.23
C THR A 187 12.52 6.64 -16.56
N GLN A 188 11.56 6.57 -17.46
CA GLN A 188 10.94 5.31 -17.87
C GLN A 188 11.96 4.35 -18.50
N LYS A 189 12.81 4.84 -19.41
CA LYS A 189 13.89 4.03 -20.00
C LYS A 189 14.89 3.54 -18.96
N GLY A 190 15.19 4.37 -17.97
CA GLY A 190 16.06 3.98 -16.85
C GLY A 190 15.48 2.81 -16.06
N VAL A 191 14.18 2.86 -15.74
CA VAL A 191 13.47 1.78 -15.04
C VAL A 191 13.48 0.49 -15.89
N GLU A 192 13.16 0.57 -17.16
CA GLU A 192 13.17 -0.59 -18.08
C GLU A 192 14.54 -1.28 -18.17
N ILE A 193 15.62 -0.48 -18.17
CA ILE A 193 17.00 -1.01 -18.17
C ILE A 193 17.31 -1.68 -16.84
N TYR A 194 16.89 -1.09 -15.73
CA TYR A 194 17.10 -1.64 -14.40
C TYR A 194 16.38 -2.99 -14.24
N GLU A 195 15.10 -3.07 -14.61
CA GLU A 195 14.32 -4.30 -14.57
C GLU A 195 14.92 -5.42 -15.44
N LYS A 196 15.43 -5.09 -16.65
CA LYS A 196 16.11 -6.06 -17.51
C LYS A 196 17.41 -6.59 -16.88
N ASN A 197 18.14 -5.75 -16.19
CA ASN A 197 19.40 -6.14 -15.56
C ASN A 197 19.16 -7.00 -14.31
N GLU A 198 18.15 -6.71 -13.50
CA GLU A 198 17.75 -7.56 -12.37
C GLU A 198 17.34 -8.96 -12.83
N ASN A 199 16.47 -9.03 -13.85
CA ASN A 199 16.05 -10.32 -14.41
C ASN A 199 17.19 -11.10 -15.09
N SER A 200 18.30 -10.42 -15.42
CA SER A 200 19.49 -11.08 -16.01
C SER A 200 20.51 -11.55 -14.95
N ALA A 201 20.40 -11.07 -13.73
CA ALA A 201 21.30 -11.44 -12.63
C ALA A 201 20.78 -12.66 -11.83
N GLU A 202 19.57 -13.13 -12.07
CA GLU A 202 18.98 -14.32 -11.44
C GLU A 202 19.21 -15.64 -12.22
N TYR A 203 20.07 -15.63 -13.25
CA TYR A 203 20.48 -16.84 -14.01
C TYR A 203 21.99 -17.10 -13.81
#